data_5730fc95e67ae065fc7140b932814fc3
#
_entry.id   5730fc95e67ae065fc7140b932814fc3
#
_cell.length_a   1.000
_cell.length_b   1.000
_cell.length_c   1.000
_cell.angle_alpha   90.00
_cell.angle_beta   90.00
_cell.angle_gamma   90.00
#
_symmetry.space_group_name_H-M   'P 1'
#
loop_
_entity.id
_entity.type
_entity.pdbx_description
1 polymer ?
#
loop_
_entity_poly.entity_id
_entity_poly.type
_entity_poly.pdbx_seq_one_letter_code
_entity_poly.pdbx_strand_id
1 'polypeptide(L)'
;MRTTCLWVCALAAVALGAVCWSAGPAAAIDLTVQKWHGNAICYSGYRAGQSPQLNRFPTQAQILEDLRILEKNWKLIRLYGGDQHSADVLEVIQRERIGLKAMLGIWLDGRAGHEAENAAQMATGIRLANTYKDIVLAVSVGNEILVSWSDHKLTEERALEYVQQVRKAVSCPVTVADDVLYWRQPEAKLASAVDFITMHAYPMWGREDIDTAMQSTIKHYESVRQAHPGKAIVLGEAGWASYTEGKQHVARAGDERKQKRYYEELTAWAKASNVTVFWFEAFDEPWKGSGTEGHWGLFSEGRKAKLAMQPLYPDLMPAGPTSPGYDTPPAPVAKEGQ
;
A
#
# COMPACT_ATOMS: atom_id res chain seq x y z
N MET A 1 5.31 10.98 -87.17
CA MET A 1 4.31 11.18 -86.09
C MET A 1 4.68 10.23 -84.95
N ARG A 2 5.24 10.77 -83.87
CA ARG A 2 5.70 9.99 -82.72
C ARG A 2 4.77 10.34 -81.56
N THR A 3 4.05 9.40 -81.04
CA THR A 3 3.12 9.54 -79.88
C THR A 3 3.85 9.04 -78.66
N THR A 4 4.14 9.95 -77.74
CA THR A 4 4.77 9.67 -76.46
C THR A 4 3.67 9.37 -75.42
N CYS A 5 3.73 8.15 -74.84
CA CYS A 5 2.87 7.77 -73.71
C CYS A 5 3.54 8.19 -72.38
N LEU A 6 2.88 9.07 -71.63
CA LEU A 6 3.22 9.43 -70.25
C LEU A 6 2.56 8.46 -69.26
N TRP A 7 3.39 7.79 -68.49
CA TRP A 7 2.93 7.01 -67.32
C TRP A 7 2.93 7.92 -66.10
N VAL A 8 1.77 8.08 -65.50
CA VAL A 8 1.59 8.78 -64.22
C VAL A 8 1.62 7.70 -63.11
N CYS A 9 2.68 7.64 -62.31
CA CYS A 9 2.72 6.87 -61.08
C CYS A 9 2.01 7.64 -59.99
N ALA A 10 0.87 7.12 -59.52
CA ALA A 10 0.20 7.60 -58.32
C ALA A 10 0.82 6.89 -57.09
N LEU A 11 1.54 7.62 -56.27
CA LEU A 11 1.97 7.19 -54.94
C LEU A 11 0.84 7.38 -53.97
N ALA A 12 0.25 6.27 -53.53
CA ALA A 12 -0.69 6.25 -52.42
C ALA A 12 0.09 6.27 -51.09
N ALA A 13 0.11 7.43 -50.42
CA ALA A 13 0.61 7.54 -49.07
C ALA A 13 -0.43 6.96 -48.08
N VAL A 14 -0.12 5.81 -47.51
CA VAL A 14 -0.88 5.26 -46.38
C VAL A 14 -0.45 6.00 -45.11
N ALA A 15 -1.28 6.93 -44.66
CA ALA A 15 -1.10 7.56 -43.36
C ALA A 15 -1.52 6.58 -42.27
N LEU A 16 -0.55 5.95 -41.60
CA LEU A 16 -0.76 5.25 -40.33
C LEU A 16 -1.08 6.28 -39.26
N GLY A 17 -2.36 6.51 -39.01
CA GLY A 17 -2.84 7.27 -37.86
C GLY A 17 -2.53 6.52 -36.57
N ALA A 18 -1.50 6.94 -35.86
CA ALA A 18 -1.30 6.52 -34.46
C ALA A 18 -2.47 7.05 -33.63
N VAL A 19 -3.41 6.18 -33.29
CA VAL A 19 -4.46 6.49 -32.30
C VAL A 19 -3.77 6.51 -30.93
N CYS A 20 -3.27 7.68 -30.51
CA CYS A 20 -2.93 7.92 -29.12
C CYS A 20 -4.22 7.90 -28.32
N TRP A 21 -4.54 6.77 -27.73
CA TRP A 21 -5.51 6.73 -26.65
C TRP A 21 -4.90 7.44 -25.44
N SER A 22 -5.18 8.73 -25.32
CA SER A 22 -5.01 9.42 -24.05
C SER A 22 -6.06 8.88 -23.10
N ALA A 23 -5.70 7.88 -22.32
CA ALA A 23 -6.51 7.49 -21.18
C ALA A 23 -6.60 8.72 -20.26
N GLY A 24 -7.80 9.27 -20.12
CA GLY A 24 -8.04 10.37 -19.19
C GLY A 24 -7.60 9.99 -17.77
N PRO A 25 -7.32 10.96 -16.90
CA PRO A 25 -6.94 10.69 -15.53
C PRO A 25 -7.99 9.77 -14.89
N ALA A 26 -7.54 8.74 -14.17
CA ALA A 26 -8.44 7.88 -13.41
C ALA A 26 -9.32 8.76 -12.50
N ALA A 27 -10.61 8.50 -12.50
CA ALA A 27 -11.51 9.27 -11.65
C ALA A 27 -11.05 9.13 -10.18
N ALA A 28 -10.87 10.27 -9.50
CA ALA A 28 -10.57 10.26 -8.09
C ALA A 28 -11.72 9.57 -7.34
N ILE A 29 -11.37 8.71 -6.38
CA ILE A 29 -12.37 8.11 -5.51
C ILE A 29 -12.96 9.20 -4.64
N ASP A 30 -14.25 9.41 -4.77
CA ASP A 30 -15.02 10.18 -3.82
C ASP A 30 -15.56 9.19 -2.78
N LEU A 31 -14.80 8.96 -1.73
CA LEU A 31 -15.19 8.05 -0.64
C LEU A 31 -16.13 8.73 0.36
N THR A 32 -16.23 10.04 0.26
CA THR A 32 -17.16 10.91 0.99
C THR A 32 -17.40 12.15 0.13
N VAL A 33 -18.06 13.15 0.67
CA VAL A 33 -18.19 14.47 0.04
C VAL A 33 -16.83 15.15 -0.19
N GLN A 34 -15.77 14.62 0.39
CA GLN A 34 -14.40 15.13 0.25
C GLN A 34 -13.57 14.20 -0.62
N LYS A 35 -12.96 14.73 -1.66
CA LYS A 35 -12.00 13.99 -2.48
C LYS A 35 -10.70 13.79 -1.70
N TRP A 36 -10.21 12.58 -1.72
CA TRP A 36 -8.90 12.27 -1.16
C TRP A 36 -7.84 12.45 -2.23
N HIS A 37 -6.95 13.35 -1.98
CA HIS A 37 -5.78 13.53 -2.80
C HIS A 37 -4.55 13.39 -1.93
N GLY A 38 -3.87 12.27 -2.04
CA GLY A 38 -2.52 12.27 -1.59
C GLY A 38 -2.16 11.42 -0.41
N ASN A 39 -1.55 12.00 0.58
CA ASN A 39 -0.78 11.30 1.59
C ASN A 39 -1.63 10.42 2.49
N ALA A 40 -1.54 9.11 2.24
CA ALA A 40 -2.06 8.07 3.09
C ALA A 40 -0.92 7.14 3.53
N ILE A 41 -1.08 6.46 4.66
CA ILE A 41 -0.04 5.60 5.22
C ILE A 41 -0.63 4.40 5.95
N CYS A 42 0.02 3.25 5.86
CA CYS A 42 -0.31 2.07 6.64
C CYS A 42 0.18 2.24 8.08
N TYR A 43 -0.67 1.92 9.03
CA TYR A 43 -0.38 2.09 10.45
C TYR A 43 -0.77 0.86 11.27
N SER A 44 0.18 0.34 12.00
CA SER A 44 0.01 -0.71 13.02
C SER A 44 0.61 -0.27 14.36
N GLY A 45 1.81 0.32 14.36
CA GLY A 45 2.44 0.98 15.51
C GLY A 45 2.97 0.04 16.60
N TYR A 46 3.05 -1.26 16.35
CA TYR A 46 3.57 -2.23 17.32
C TYR A 46 5.03 -1.98 17.65
N ARG A 47 5.37 -2.05 18.94
CA ARG A 47 6.73 -1.85 19.46
C ARG A 47 7.32 -3.19 19.93
N ALA A 48 8.58 -3.19 20.37
CA ALA A 48 9.23 -4.38 20.90
C ALA A 48 8.36 -5.08 21.95
N GLY A 49 8.18 -6.39 21.80
CA GLY A 49 7.35 -7.22 22.69
C GLY A 49 5.83 -7.10 22.47
N GLN A 50 5.40 -6.30 21.48
CA GLN A 50 4.00 -6.21 21.06
C GLN A 50 3.83 -6.87 19.68
N SER A 51 2.71 -7.55 19.47
CA SER A 51 2.31 -8.07 18.16
C SER A 51 0.84 -8.49 18.16
N PRO A 52 0.18 -8.54 16.99
CA PRO A 52 -1.17 -9.07 16.89
C PRO A 52 -1.24 -10.55 17.26
N GLN A 53 -0.21 -11.36 16.93
CA GLN A 53 -0.18 -12.79 17.27
C GLN A 53 -0.12 -13.06 18.78
N LEU A 54 0.48 -12.15 19.55
CA LEU A 54 0.56 -12.23 21.01
C LEU A 54 -0.64 -11.57 21.70
N ASN A 55 -1.56 -10.97 20.95
CA ASN A 55 -2.62 -10.09 21.47
C ASN A 55 -2.06 -9.03 22.45
N ARG A 56 -0.86 -8.50 22.15
CA ARG A 56 -0.22 -7.43 22.89
C ARG A 56 -0.21 -6.16 22.03
N PHE A 57 -1.20 -5.34 22.23
CA PHE A 57 -1.42 -4.13 21.44
C PHE A 57 -0.65 -2.92 21.99
N PRO A 58 -0.34 -1.92 21.16
CA PRO A 58 0.10 -0.61 21.61
C PRO A 58 -0.91 0.00 22.59
N THR A 59 -0.41 0.64 23.64
CA THR A 59 -1.27 1.36 24.58
C THR A 59 -1.85 2.63 23.93
N GLN A 60 -2.97 3.13 24.43
CA GLN A 60 -3.56 4.38 23.92
C GLN A 60 -2.59 5.58 23.99
N ALA A 61 -1.69 5.62 24.98
CA ALA A 61 -0.64 6.64 25.04
C ALA A 61 0.38 6.50 23.90
N GLN A 62 0.77 5.28 23.57
CA GLN A 62 1.65 4.99 22.43
C GLN A 62 0.97 5.30 21.10
N ILE A 63 -0.29 4.95 20.96
CA ILE A 63 -1.11 5.29 19.80
C ILE A 63 -1.20 6.80 19.63
N LEU A 64 -1.46 7.54 20.70
CA LEU A 64 -1.53 9.01 20.65
C LEU A 64 -0.20 9.63 20.19
N GLU A 65 0.94 9.15 20.71
CA GLU A 65 2.27 9.58 20.26
C GLU A 65 2.43 9.38 18.75
N ASP A 66 2.11 8.19 18.25
CA ASP A 66 2.23 7.83 16.85
C ASP A 66 1.31 8.71 15.97
N LEU A 67 0.03 8.84 16.34
CA LEU A 67 -0.93 9.62 15.57
C LEU A 67 -0.57 11.12 15.53
N ARG A 68 0.01 11.68 16.59
CA ARG A 68 0.54 13.06 16.59
C ARG A 68 1.73 13.25 15.65
N ILE A 69 2.53 12.20 15.46
CA ILE A 69 3.58 12.20 14.42
C ILE A 69 2.92 12.19 13.04
N LEU A 70 1.98 11.27 12.81
CA LEU A 70 1.40 11.05 11.49
C LEU A 70 0.54 12.21 11.00
N GLU A 71 -0.28 12.84 11.86
CA GLU A 71 -1.21 13.91 11.45
C GLU A 71 -0.52 15.15 10.87
N LYS A 72 0.80 15.35 11.15
CA LYS A 72 1.59 16.46 10.60
C LYS A 72 1.70 16.37 9.07
N ASN A 73 1.76 15.17 8.51
CA ASN A 73 2.00 14.96 7.07
C ASN A 73 0.91 14.17 6.35
N TRP A 74 0.15 13.31 7.05
CA TRP A 74 -0.89 12.49 6.45
C TRP A 74 -2.28 12.90 6.86
N LYS A 75 -3.28 12.50 6.08
CA LYS A 75 -4.70 12.74 6.38
C LYS A 75 -5.47 11.43 6.53
N LEU A 76 -4.84 10.32 6.16
CA LEU A 76 -5.48 9.04 6.09
C LEU A 76 -4.53 7.93 6.52
N ILE A 77 -5.01 7.06 7.38
CA ILE A 77 -4.31 5.85 7.78
C ILE A 77 -5.07 4.61 7.32
N ARG A 78 -4.35 3.51 7.09
CA ARG A 78 -4.94 2.19 6.89
C ARG A 78 -4.68 1.34 8.11
N LEU A 79 -5.76 0.73 8.63
CA LEU A 79 -5.76 -0.25 9.72
C LEU A 79 -6.08 -1.64 9.15
N TYR A 80 -5.64 -2.69 9.81
CA TYR A 80 -5.65 -4.04 9.25
C TYR A 80 -6.72 -4.97 9.80
N GLY A 81 -7.16 -4.78 11.03
CA GLY A 81 -8.11 -5.66 11.70
C GLY A 81 -9.35 -4.97 12.26
N GLY A 82 -10.45 -5.70 12.34
CA GLY A 82 -11.61 -5.38 13.16
C GLY A 82 -11.39 -5.87 14.60
N ASP A 83 -10.45 -5.27 15.31
CA ASP A 83 -9.92 -5.74 16.59
C ASP A 83 -9.78 -4.63 17.65
N GLN A 84 -9.20 -4.98 18.80
CA GLN A 84 -9.00 -4.03 19.89
C GLN A 84 -8.03 -2.91 19.50
N HIS A 85 -6.99 -3.19 18.70
CA HIS A 85 -6.06 -2.17 18.24
C HIS A 85 -6.76 -1.09 17.43
N SER A 86 -7.56 -1.48 16.45
CA SER A 86 -8.34 -0.55 15.63
C SER A 86 -9.37 0.22 16.47
N ALA A 87 -9.98 -0.43 17.47
CA ALA A 87 -10.89 0.24 18.39
C ALA A 87 -10.18 1.34 19.18
N ASP A 88 -9.00 1.06 19.74
CA ASP A 88 -8.19 2.02 20.49
C ASP A 88 -7.72 3.18 19.61
N VAL A 89 -7.29 2.90 18.36
CA VAL A 89 -6.89 3.94 17.40
C VAL A 89 -8.04 4.89 17.10
N LEU A 90 -9.21 4.36 16.78
CA LEU A 90 -10.39 5.19 16.45
C LEU A 90 -10.89 5.99 17.65
N GLU A 91 -10.86 5.40 18.84
CA GLU A 91 -11.18 6.09 20.09
C GLU A 91 -10.21 7.26 20.36
N VAL A 92 -8.90 7.03 20.20
CA VAL A 92 -7.88 8.08 20.38
C VAL A 92 -8.07 9.18 19.35
N ILE A 93 -8.31 8.88 18.08
CA ILE A 93 -8.60 9.87 17.04
C ILE A 93 -9.79 10.74 17.45
N GLN A 94 -10.87 10.14 17.91
CA GLN A 94 -12.08 10.85 18.30
C GLN A 94 -11.87 11.70 19.55
N ARG A 95 -11.35 11.11 20.63
CA ARG A 95 -11.15 11.75 21.92
C ARG A 95 -10.17 12.92 21.84
N GLU A 96 -9.06 12.71 21.16
CA GLU A 96 -7.96 13.69 21.07
C GLU A 96 -8.12 14.64 19.87
N ARG A 97 -9.20 14.50 19.09
CA ARG A 97 -9.51 15.30 17.89
C ARG A 97 -8.37 15.32 16.88
N ILE A 98 -7.76 14.15 16.65
CA ILE A 98 -6.70 13.99 15.66
C ILE A 98 -7.26 14.19 14.26
N GLY A 99 -6.55 14.93 13.41
CA GLY A 99 -6.98 15.28 12.05
C GLY A 99 -6.87 14.14 11.03
N LEU A 100 -6.84 12.89 11.45
CA LEU A 100 -6.71 11.71 10.61
C LEU A 100 -8.07 11.03 10.38
N LYS A 101 -8.22 10.43 9.19
CA LYS A 101 -9.30 9.50 8.82
C LYS A 101 -8.70 8.11 8.63
N ALA A 102 -9.57 7.09 8.53
CA ALA A 102 -9.13 5.71 8.44
C ALA A 102 -9.82 4.94 7.31
N MET A 103 -9.06 4.10 6.61
CA MET A 103 -9.57 2.90 5.95
C MET A 103 -9.41 1.74 6.93
N LEU A 104 -10.52 1.22 7.42
CA LEU A 104 -10.55 0.18 8.44
C LEU A 104 -10.46 -1.19 7.79
N GLY A 105 -9.51 -2.02 8.20
CA GLY A 105 -9.41 -3.41 7.81
C GLY A 105 -10.32 -4.33 8.63
N ILE A 106 -10.71 -5.44 8.03
CA ILE A 106 -11.27 -6.61 8.67
C ILE A 106 -10.36 -7.78 8.29
N TRP A 107 -9.58 -8.28 9.23
CA TRP A 107 -8.69 -9.41 8.99
C TRP A 107 -9.50 -10.68 8.82
N LEU A 108 -9.21 -11.44 7.77
CA LEU A 108 -9.85 -12.72 7.49
C LEU A 108 -8.81 -13.80 7.28
N ASP A 109 -9.08 -14.98 7.82
CA ASP A 109 -8.24 -16.16 7.71
C ASP A 109 -9.05 -17.32 7.12
N GLY A 110 -8.60 -17.86 5.98
CA GLY A 110 -9.27 -18.95 5.27
C GLY A 110 -8.88 -20.34 5.76
N ARG A 111 -7.99 -20.46 6.72
CA ARG A 111 -7.62 -21.74 7.29
C ARG A 111 -8.77 -22.33 8.11
N ALA A 112 -8.90 -23.66 8.09
CA ALA A 112 -9.93 -24.34 8.87
C ALA A 112 -9.78 -24.04 10.37
N GLY A 113 -10.91 -23.80 11.03
CA GLY A 113 -10.97 -23.50 12.46
C GLY A 113 -10.92 -22.01 12.80
N HIS A 114 -10.75 -21.10 11.82
CA HIS A 114 -10.71 -19.65 12.01
C HIS A 114 -12.08 -18.96 11.78
N GLU A 115 -13.17 -19.73 11.64
CA GLU A 115 -14.51 -19.18 11.36
C GLU A 115 -15.01 -18.28 12.48
N ALA A 116 -14.72 -18.63 13.74
CA ALA A 116 -15.13 -17.85 14.91
C ALA A 116 -14.36 -16.51 15.00
N GLU A 117 -13.05 -16.55 14.72
CA GLU A 117 -12.22 -15.35 14.66
C GLU A 117 -12.65 -14.43 13.52
N ASN A 118 -12.92 -14.98 12.33
CA ASN A 118 -13.47 -14.22 11.21
C ASN A 118 -14.80 -13.56 11.56
N ALA A 119 -15.69 -14.29 12.23
CA ALA A 119 -16.98 -13.73 12.68
C ALA A 119 -16.80 -12.60 13.70
N ALA A 120 -15.84 -12.72 14.61
CA ALA A 120 -15.51 -11.68 15.58
C ALA A 120 -14.88 -10.44 14.90
N GLN A 121 -13.96 -10.62 13.95
CA GLN A 121 -13.37 -9.57 13.13
C GLN A 121 -14.44 -8.82 12.34
N MET A 122 -15.37 -9.55 11.71
CA MET A 122 -16.49 -9.00 10.95
C MET A 122 -17.42 -8.17 11.85
N ALA A 123 -17.85 -8.74 12.98
CA ALA A 123 -18.76 -8.06 13.90
C ALA A 123 -18.12 -6.78 14.47
N THR A 124 -16.86 -6.84 14.86
CA THR A 124 -16.14 -5.70 15.41
C THR A 124 -15.88 -4.64 14.33
N GLY A 125 -15.42 -5.01 13.14
CA GLY A 125 -15.18 -4.09 12.04
C GLY A 125 -16.43 -3.33 11.62
N ILE A 126 -17.57 -4.03 11.47
CA ILE A 126 -18.87 -3.43 11.16
C ILE A 126 -19.31 -2.47 12.28
N ARG A 127 -19.18 -2.88 13.54
CA ARG A 127 -19.51 -2.02 14.70
C ARG A 127 -18.66 -0.76 14.71
N LEU A 128 -17.35 -0.88 14.53
CA LEU A 128 -16.42 0.25 14.51
C LEU A 128 -16.73 1.21 13.35
N ALA A 129 -16.94 0.72 12.14
CA ALA A 129 -17.32 1.52 10.99
C ALA A 129 -18.62 2.32 11.24
N ASN A 130 -19.59 1.70 11.88
CA ASN A 130 -20.87 2.36 12.21
C ASN A 130 -20.78 3.32 13.40
N THR A 131 -19.86 3.08 14.35
CA THR A 131 -19.64 3.95 15.52
C THR A 131 -18.87 5.21 15.13
N TYR A 132 -17.84 5.06 14.31
CA TYR A 132 -16.90 6.13 13.94
C TYR A 132 -17.07 6.61 12.50
N LYS A 133 -18.32 6.85 12.06
CA LYS A 133 -18.68 7.22 10.68
C LYS A 133 -17.95 8.44 10.14
N ASP A 134 -17.61 9.40 11.01
CA ASP A 134 -16.89 10.60 10.63
C ASP A 134 -15.37 10.37 10.49
N ILE A 135 -14.87 9.22 10.93
CA ILE A 135 -13.45 8.86 10.91
C ILE A 135 -13.21 7.75 9.90
N VAL A 136 -14.00 6.69 9.92
CA VAL A 136 -13.87 5.55 9.00
C VAL A 136 -14.52 5.90 7.66
N LEU A 137 -13.69 6.10 6.66
CA LEU A 137 -14.13 6.51 5.32
C LEU A 137 -14.33 5.33 4.37
N ALA A 138 -13.76 4.17 4.67
CA ALA A 138 -13.97 2.93 3.92
C ALA A 138 -13.62 1.72 4.79
N VAL A 139 -14.16 0.55 4.40
CA VAL A 139 -13.80 -0.74 5.00
C VAL A 139 -13.14 -1.63 3.95
N SER A 140 -11.97 -2.21 4.30
CA SER A 140 -11.28 -3.24 3.51
C SER A 140 -11.55 -4.61 4.12
N VAL A 141 -12.18 -5.50 3.36
CA VAL A 141 -12.58 -6.85 3.81
C VAL A 141 -11.53 -7.86 3.38
N GLY A 142 -10.64 -8.21 4.29
CA GLY A 142 -9.46 -9.05 4.03
C GLY A 142 -8.24 -8.28 3.57
N ASN A 143 -7.10 -8.95 3.64
CA ASN A 143 -5.80 -8.50 3.21
C ASN A 143 -5.05 -9.66 2.56
N GLU A 144 -4.71 -9.56 1.27
CA GLU A 144 -4.00 -10.60 0.51
C GLU A 144 -4.62 -12.00 0.66
N ILE A 145 -5.93 -12.07 0.56
CA ILE A 145 -6.71 -13.30 0.78
C ILE A 145 -6.88 -14.15 -0.48
N LEU A 146 -6.42 -13.68 -1.64
CA LEU A 146 -6.62 -14.37 -2.93
C LEU A 146 -5.31 -14.74 -3.63
N VAL A 147 -4.17 -14.38 -3.09
CA VAL A 147 -2.86 -14.68 -3.67
C VAL A 147 -2.30 -16.00 -3.18
N SER A 148 -1.50 -16.67 -4.02
CA SER A 148 -1.06 -18.04 -3.78
C SER A 148 -0.04 -18.18 -2.64
N TRP A 149 0.69 -17.12 -2.32
CA TRP A 149 1.69 -17.12 -1.23
C TRP A 149 1.10 -16.87 0.15
N SER A 150 -0.16 -16.40 0.23
CA SER A 150 -0.82 -16.20 1.51
C SER A 150 -1.18 -17.53 2.16
N ASP A 151 -0.83 -17.70 3.42
CA ASP A 151 -1.16 -18.87 4.23
C ASP A 151 -2.60 -18.82 4.77
N HIS A 152 -3.23 -17.63 4.73
CA HIS A 152 -4.59 -17.37 5.19
C HIS A 152 -5.59 -17.10 4.05
N LYS A 153 -5.26 -17.53 2.82
CA LYS A 153 -6.10 -17.27 1.64
C LYS A 153 -7.50 -17.89 1.74
N LEU A 154 -8.46 -17.18 1.16
CA LEU A 154 -9.83 -17.60 0.95
C LEU A 154 -10.06 -18.10 -0.49
N THR A 155 -11.18 -18.80 -0.71
CA THR A 155 -11.73 -18.88 -2.06
C THR A 155 -12.39 -17.56 -2.45
N GLU A 156 -12.45 -17.27 -3.74
CA GLU A 156 -13.09 -16.05 -4.23
C GLU A 156 -14.58 -15.98 -3.84
N GLU A 157 -15.27 -17.13 -3.86
CA GLU A 157 -16.67 -17.24 -3.43
C GLU A 157 -16.85 -16.86 -1.96
N ARG A 158 -15.96 -17.33 -1.09
CA ARG A 158 -16.03 -17.00 0.34
C ARG A 158 -15.71 -15.53 0.60
N ALA A 159 -14.74 -14.97 -0.12
CA ALA A 159 -14.44 -13.54 -0.07
C ALA A 159 -15.64 -12.68 -0.50
N LEU A 160 -16.34 -13.09 -1.58
CA LEU A 160 -17.58 -12.43 -2.04
C LEU A 160 -18.67 -12.43 -0.98
N GLU A 161 -18.87 -13.56 -0.28
CA GLU A 161 -19.85 -13.64 0.81
C GLU A 161 -19.55 -12.63 1.93
N TYR A 162 -18.29 -12.53 2.36
CA TYR A 162 -17.88 -11.56 3.39
C TYR A 162 -18.05 -10.12 2.93
N VAL A 163 -17.63 -9.79 1.70
CA VAL A 163 -17.82 -8.45 1.11
C VAL A 163 -19.31 -8.07 1.10
N GLN A 164 -20.19 -8.97 0.65
CA GLN A 164 -21.62 -8.72 0.60
C GLN A 164 -22.24 -8.51 1.99
N GLN A 165 -21.77 -9.25 3.01
CA GLN A 165 -22.21 -9.08 4.38
C GLN A 165 -21.82 -7.68 4.91
N VAL A 166 -20.57 -7.26 4.72
CA VAL A 166 -20.11 -5.93 5.16
C VAL A 166 -20.87 -4.83 4.42
N ARG A 167 -21.01 -4.90 3.10
CA ARG A 167 -21.72 -3.89 2.29
C ARG A 167 -23.17 -3.67 2.73
N LYS A 168 -23.86 -4.72 3.20
CA LYS A 168 -25.21 -4.60 3.72
C LYS A 168 -25.27 -3.93 5.10
N ALA A 169 -24.15 -3.92 5.83
CA ALA A 169 -24.11 -3.55 7.24
C ALA A 169 -23.47 -2.18 7.50
N VAL A 170 -22.74 -1.60 6.53
CA VAL A 170 -22.06 -0.29 6.66
C VAL A 170 -22.55 0.69 5.61
N SER A 171 -22.40 1.99 5.90
CA SER A 171 -22.77 3.07 4.95
C SER A 171 -21.62 3.61 4.15
N CYS A 172 -20.37 3.32 4.54
CA CYS A 172 -19.18 3.74 3.83
C CYS A 172 -18.81 2.73 2.72
N PRO A 173 -18.02 3.15 1.71
CA PRO A 173 -17.50 2.28 0.66
C PRO A 173 -16.76 1.07 1.19
N VAL A 174 -16.87 -0.06 0.47
CA VAL A 174 -16.26 -1.34 0.81
C VAL A 174 -15.32 -1.78 -0.31
N THR A 175 -14.14 -2.26 0.06
CA THR A 175 -13.11 -2.79 -0.82
C THR A 175 -12.53 -4.09 -0.28
N VAL A 176 -11.63 -4.70 -1.06
CA VAL A 176 -10.71 -5.76 -0.66
C VAL A 176 -9.31 -5.31 -1.01
N ALA A 177 -8.36 -5.48 -0.10
CA ALA A 177 -6.97 -5.20 -0.35
C ALA A 177 -6.24 -6.49 -0.76
N ASP A 178 -5.73 -6.52 -1.99
CA ASP A 178 -5.02 -7.68 -2.51
C ASP A 178 -3.95 -7.26 -3.53
N ASP A 179 -3.08 -8.18 -3.89
CA ASP A 179 -1.97 -7.92 -4.80
C ASP A 179 -2.43 -7.67 -6.24
N VAL A 180 -1.59 -6.99 -6.99
CA VAL A 180 -1.77 -6.74 -8.43
C VAL A 180 -2.03 -8.01 -9.23
N LEU A 181 -1.48 -9.16 -8.82
CA LEU A 181 -1.64 -10.43 -9.55
C LEU A 181 -3.09 -10.92 -9.56
N TYR A 182 -3.86 -10.63 -8.53
CA TYR A 182 -5.29 -10.87 -8.52
C TYR A 182 -6.04 -9.81 -9.34
N TRP A 183 -5.79 -8.53 -9.03
CA TRP A 183 -6.59 -7.45 -9.61
C TRP A 183 -6.37 -7.21 -11.11
N ARG A 184 -5.23 -7.59 -11.68
CA ARG A 184 -4.99 -7.47 -13.13
C ARG A 184 -5.74 -8.50 -13.99
N GLN A 185 -6.47 -9.43 -13.36
CA GLN A 185 -7.27 -10.42 -14.05
C GLN A 185 -8.65 -9.82 -14.40
N PRO A 186 -9.04 -9.73 -15.68
CA PRO A 186 -10.32 -9.16 -16.07
C PRO A 186 -11.53 -9.91 -15.51
N GLU A 187 -11.35 -11.20 -15.21
CA GLU A 187 -12.34 -12.11 -14.63
C GLU A 187 -12.46 -12.04 -13.10
N ALA A 188 -11.66 -11.21 -12.41
CA ALA A 188 -11.71 -11.06 -10.96
C ALA A 188 -13.12 -10.66 -10.49
N LYS A 189 -13.87 -11.61 -9.91
CA LYS A 189 -15.29 -11.44 -9.55
C LYS A 189 -15.49 -10.34 -8.50
N LEU A 190 -14.53 -10.19 -7.59
CA LEU A 190 -14.59 -9.14 -6.56
C LEU A 190 -14.60 -7.72 -7.16
N ALA A 191 -14.07 -7.50 -8.36
CA ALA A 191 -14.07 -6.19 -8.98
C ALA A 191 -15.49 -5.61 -9.15
N SER A 192 -16.49 -6.47 -9.37
CA SER A 192 -17.89 -6.05 -9.45
C SER A 192 -18.54 -5.88 -8.07
N ALA A 193 -18.03 -6.56 -7.06
CA ALA A 193 -18.61 -6.59 -5.72
C ALA A 193 -18.12 -5.45 -4.80
N VAL A 194 -16.94 -4.87 -5.09
CA VAL A 194 -16.37 -3.77 -4.32
C VAL A 194 -16.71 -2.41 -4.93
N ASP A 195 -16.69 -1.36 -4.11
CA ASP A 195 -16.95 0.00 -4.57
C ASP A 195 -15.72 0.59 -5.29
N PHE A 196 -14.53 0.20 -4.89
CA PHE A 196 -13.26 0.52 -5.52
C PHE A 196 -12.25 -0.61 -5.32
N ILE A 197 -11.20 -0.65 -6.12
CA ILE A 197 -10.12 -1.63 -6.01
C ILE A 197 -9.03 -1.08 -5.10
N THR A 198 -8.56 -1.90 -4.16
CA THR A 198 -7.38 -1.61 -3.34
C THR A 198 -6.29 -2.61 -3.70
N MET A 199 -5.31 -2.16 -4.49
CA MET A 199 -4.23 -3.01 -4.96
C MET A 199 -2.93 -2.80 -4.16
N HIS A 200 -2.12 -3.84 -4.04
CA HIS A 200 -0.75 -3.77 -3.54
C HIS A 200 0.25 -3.79 -4.70
N ALA A 201 1.34 -3.06 -4.56
CA ALA A 201 2.40 -3.00 -5.55
C ALA A 201 3.77 -2.92 -4.88
N TYR A 202 4.52 -4.02 -4.94
CA TYR A 202 5.83 -4.16 -4.34
C TYR A 202 6.90 -4.54 -5.36
N PRO A 203 7.46 -3.58 -6.10
CA PRO A 203 8.52 -3.88 -7.09
C PRO A 203 9.73 -4.55 -6.46
N MET A 204 10.02 -4.26 -5.20
CA MET A 204 11.12 -4.88 -4.46
C MET A 204 10.98 -6.40 -4.31
N TRP A 205 9.77 -6.92 -4.04
CA TRP A 205 9.49 -8.36 -4.03
C TRP A 205 9.55 -8.97 -5.44
N GLY A 206 9.25 -8.18 -6.47
CA GLY A 206 9.46 -8.54 -7.88
C GLY A 206 10.93 -8.55 -8.32
N ARG A 207 11.88 -8.33 -7.41
CA ARG A 207 13.33 -8.24 -7.66
C ARG A 207 13.71 -7.09 -8.60
N GLU A 208 12.92 -6.04 -8.62
CA GLU A 208 13.25 -4.81 -9.32
C GLU A 208 14.33 -4.02 -8.58
N ASP A 209 15.21 -3.35 -9.33
CA ASP A 209 16.11 -2.35 -8.76
C ASP A 209 15.38 -1.01 -8.60
N ILE A 210 15.91 -0.14 -7.77
CA ILE A 210 15.37 1.19 -7.55
C ILE A 210 15.22 2.01 -8.83
N ASP A 211 16.07 1.77 -9.83
CA ASP A 211 16.04 2.49 -11.10
C ASP A 211 14.83 2.12 -11.98
N THR A 212 14.24 0.96 -11.78
CA THR A 212 13.06 0.47 -12.53
C THR A 212 11.80 0.40 -11.67
N ALA A 213 11.93 0.52 -10.35
CA ALA A 213 10.87 0.29 -9.38
C ALA A 213 9.62 1.13 -9.65
N MET A 214 9.77 2.44 -9.88
CA MET A 214 8.63 3.31 -10.12
C MET A 214 7.93 3.01 -11.43
N GLN A 215 8.69 2.69 -12.49
CA GLN A 215 8.13 2.27 -13.78
C GLN A 215 7.32 0.97 -13.63
N SER A 216 7.82 0.02 -12.84
CA SER A 216 7.12 -1.23 -12.55
C SER A 216 5.82 -0.97 -11.79
N THR A 217 5.84 -0.11 -10.77
CA THR A 217 4.62 0.29 -10.02
C THR A 217 3.57 0.90 -10.93
N ILE A 218 3.95 1.83 -11.81
CA ILE A 218 3.03 2.44 -12.78
C ILE A 218 2.46 1.37 -13.73
N LYS A 219 3.30 0.47 -14.24
CA LYS A 219 2.87 -0.63 -15.12
C LYS A 219 1.85 -1.55 -14.42
N HIS A 220 2.07 -1.86 -13.15
CA HIS A 220 1.13 -2.63 -12.34
C HIS A 220 -0.22 -1.90 -12.20
N TYR A 221 -0.20 -0.63 -11.81
CA TYR A 221 -1.40 0.19 -11.73
C TYR A 221 -2.17 0.23 -13.06
N GLU A 222 -1.48 0.50 -14.16
CA GLU A 222 -2.09 0.54 -15.49
C GLU A 222 -2.67 -0.80 -15.93
N SER A 223 -2.05 -1.93 -15.54
CA SER A 223 -2.58 -3.27 -15.85
C SER A 223 -3.93 -3.51 -15.17
N VAL A 224 -4.09 -3.09 -13.91
CA VAL A 224 -5.38 -3.18 -13.19
C VAL A 224 -6.41 -2.21 -13.79
N ARG A 225 -5.99 -1.00 -14.14
CA ARG A 225 -6.87 -0.01 -14.78
C ARG A 225 -7.40 -0.48 -16.13
N GLN A 226 -6.58 -1.20 -16.90
CA GLN A 226 -6.99 -1.80 -18.17
C GLN A 226 -7.92 -3.00 -17.98
N ALA A 227 -7.70 -3.82 -16.95
CA ALA A 227 -8.54 -4.96 -16.65
C ALA A 227 -9.95 -4.53 -16.16
N HIS A 228 -10.05 -3.40 -15.47
CA HIS A 228 -11.30 -2.91 -14.87
C HIS A 228 -11.60 -1.45 -15.25
N PRO A 229 -11.97 -1.18 -16.52
CA PRO A 229 -12.25 0.18 -16.98
C PRO A 229 -13.36 0.85 -16.16
N GLY A 230 -13.09 2.08 -15.74
CA GLY A 230 -14.05 2.88 -14.96
C GLY A 230 -14.11 2.57 -13.46
N LYS A 231 -13.42 1.52 -12.99
CA LYS A 231 -13.29 1.26 -11.56
C LYS A 231 -12.22 2.17 -10.97
N ALA A 232 -12.53 2.82 -9.86
CA ALA A 232 -11.54 3.59 -9.11
C ALA A 232 -10.53 2.64 -8.43
N ILE A 233 -9.25 3.04 -8.40
CA ILE A 233 -8.16 2.22 -7.88
C ILE A 233 -7.35 3.03 -6.87
N VAL A 234 -7.05 2.38 -5.75
CA VAL A 234 -6.18 2.88 -4.67
C VAL A 234 -5.00 1.91 -4.54
N LEU A 235 -3.79 2.42 -4.32
CA LEU A 235 -2.71 1.58 -3.84
C LEU A 235 -2.86 1.43 -2.32
N GLY A 236 -3.31 0.26 -1.87
CA GLY A 236 -3.48 -0.07 -0.46
C GLY A 236 -2.17 -0.29 0.26
N GLU A 237 -1.16 -0.71 -0.49
CA GLU A 237 0.22 -0.80 -0.05
C GLU A 237 1.16 -0.58 -1.23
N ALA A 238 2.15 0.28 -1.02
CA ALA A 238 3.34 0.43 -1.84
C ALA A 238 4.46 0.99 -0.97
N GLY A 239 5.65 0.44 -1.09
CA GLY A 239 6.75 0.83 -0.22
C GLY A 239 8.10 0.32 -0.70
N TRP A 240 9.15 0.71 0.03
CA TRP A 240 10.52 0.25 -0.14
C TRP A 240 11.16 0.08 1.22
N ALA A 241 11.69 -1.13 1.51
CA ALA A 241 12.34 -1.38 2.80
C ALA A 241 13.70 -0.68 2.89
N SER A 242 14.02 -0.15 4.08
CA SER A 242 15.31 0.48 4.35
C SER A 242 16.45 -0.51 4.61
N TYR A 243 16.10 -1.79 4.82
CA TYR A 243 17.03 -2.88 5.01
C TYR A 243 16.53 -4.15 4.33
N THR A 244 17.42 -4.97 3.81
CA THR A 244 17.11 -6.29 3.24
C THR A 244 18.17 -7.29 3.65
N GLU A 245 17.73 -8.52 3.86
CA GLU A 245 18.59 -9.67 4.07
C GLU A 245 18.30 -10.78 3.05
N GLY A 246 19.23 -11.73 2.96
CA GLY A 246 19.06 -12.92 2.12
C GLY A 246 19.15 -12.63 0.62
N LYS A 247 18.61 -13.58 -0.19
CA LYS A 247 18.69 -13.57 -1.66
C LYS A 247 17.34 -13.30 -2.34
N GLN A 248 16.33 -12.91 -1.58
CA GLN A 248 14.98 -12.69 -2.11
C GLN A 248 14.89 -11.43 -2.98
N HIS A 249 15.75 -10.45 -2.74
CA HIS A 249 15.83 -9.18 -3.45
C HIS A 249 17.10 -9.08 -4.30
N VAL A 250 17.21 -8.04 -5.11
CA VAL A 250 18.48 -7.69 -5.74
C VAL A 250 19.49 -7.29 -4.65
N ALA A 251 20.76 -7.48 -4.91
CA ALA A 251 21.80 -7.16 -3.95
C ALA A 251 21.71 -5.70 -3.50
N ARG A 252 21.75 -5.46 -2.19
CA ARG A 252 21.64 -4.13 -1.58
C ARG A 252 20.38 -3.36 -1.98
N ALA A 253 19.26 -4.07 -2.15
CA ALA A 253 17.98 -3.43 -2.44
C ALA A 253 17.53 -2.52 -1.29
N GLY A 254 17.61 -2.99 -0.04
CA GLY A 254 17.25 -2.21 1.15
C GLY A 254 18.30 -1.16 1.51
N ASP A 255 17.90 0.11 1.48
CA ASP A 255 18.73 1.26 1.81
C ASP A 255 17.82 2.47 2.04
N GLU A 256 18.10 3.31 3.05
CA GLU A 256 17.27 4.49 3.35
C GLU A 256 17.28 5.54 2.23
N ARG A 257 18.37 5.65 1.44
CA ARG A 257 18.42 6.57 0.29
C ARG A 257 17.51 6.08 -0.84
N LYS A 258 17.50 4.75 -1.08
CA LYS A 258 16.59 4.13 -2.05
C LYS A 258 15.14 4.24 -1.56
N GLN A 259 14.88 4.02 -0.28
CA GLN A 259 13.57 4.22 0.33
C GLN A 259 13.08 5.66 0.13
N LYS A 260 13.93 6.65 0.42
CA LYS A 260 13.65 8.08 0.20
C LYS A 260 13.32 8.35 -1.27
N ARG A 261 14.15 7.88 -2.20
CA ARG A 261 13.94 8.07 -3.64
C ARG A 261 12.60 7.51 -4.08
N TYR A 262 12.30 6.26 -3.70
CA TYR A 262 11.03 5.63 -4.07
C TYR A 262 9.84 6.37 -3.45
N TYR A 263 9.94 6.82 -2.20
CA TYR A 263 8.92 7.62 -1.55
C TYR A 263 8.63 8.93 -2.30
N GLU A 264 9.67 9.65 -2.68
CA GLU A 264 9.56 10.92 -3.41
C GLU A 264 8.94 10.71 -4.81
N GLU A 265 9.42 9.71 -5.58
CA GLU A 265 8.90 9.38 -6.90
C GLU A 265 7.44 8.90 -6.85
N LEU A 266 7.11 8.02 -5.90
CA LEU A 266 5.76 7.49 -5.72
C LEU A 266 4.77 8.60 -5.32
N THR A 267 5.15 9.45 -4.37
CA THR A 267 4.32 10.56 -3.91
C THR A 267 4.09 11.60 -5.02
N ALA A 268 5.13 11.91 -5.79
CA ALA A 268 5.02 12.83 -6.93
C ALA A 268 4.08 12.27 -8.01
N TRP A 269 4.22 11.02 -8.37
CA TRP A 269 3.34 10.35 -9.33
C TRP A 269 1.90 10.26 -8.82
N ALA A 270 1.70 9.85 -7.58
CA ALA A 270 0.38 9.75 -6.98
C ALA A 270 -0.37 11.08 -7.01
N LYS A 271 0.33 12.17 -6.70
CA LYS A 271 -0.21 13.54 -6.78
C LYS A 271 -0.56 13.94 -8.21
N ALA A 272 0.36 13.71 -9.16
CA ALA A 272 0.15 14.05 -10.57
C ALA A 272 -0.98 13.25 -11.23
N SER A 273 -1.13 11.99 -10.83
CA SER A 273 -2.13 11.05 -11.36
C SER A 273 -3.44 11.04 -10.57
N ASN A 274 -3.53 11.81 -9.49
CA ASN A 274 -4.69 11.84 -8.59
C ASN A 274 -5.06 10.45 -8.05
N VAL A 275 -4.06 9.69 -7.62
CA VAL A 275 -4.17 8.34 -7.06
C VAL A 275 -3.90 8.38 -5.56
N THR A 276 -4.77 7.78 -4.77
CA THR A 276 -4.50 7.58 -3.34
C THR A 276 -3.53 6.43 -3.17
N VAL A 277 -2.46 6.67 -2.42
CA VAL A 277 -1.43 5.69 -2.10
C VAL A 277 -1.24 5.63 -0.59
N PHE A 278 -1.40 4.45 -0.02
CA PHE A 278 -0.99 4.14 1.35
C PHE A 278 0.46 3.67 1.30
N TRP A 279 1.35 4.51 1.81
CA TRP A 279 2.74 4.09 1.96
C TRP A 279 2.84 2.95 2.98
N PHE A 280 3.51 1.88 2.65
CA PHE A 280 3.81 0.78 3.55
C PHE A 280 5.25 0.89 4.04
N GLU A 281 5.47 1.28 5.30
CA GLU A 281 4.52 1.59 6.36
C GLU A 281 5.03 2.76 7.23
N ALA A 282 4.30 3.13 8.29
CA ALA A 282 4.67 4.26 9.14
C ALA A 282 5.94 4.01 9.94
N PHE A 283 5.98 2.94 10.72
CA PHE A 283 7.06 2.63 11.66
C PHE A 283 7.63 1.25 11.39
N ASP A 284 8.93 1.07 11.65
CA ASP A 284 9.52 -0.26 11.70
C ASP A 284 8.84 -1.11 12.77
N GLU A 285 8.58 -2.38 12.43
CA GLU A 285 7.83 -3.29 13.26
C GLU A 285 8.66 -4.52 13.67
N PRO A 286 9.30 -4.50 14.86
CA PRO A 286 10.21 -5.57 15.28
C PRO A 286 9.56 -6.95 15.44
N TRP A 287 8.24 -7.02 15.59
CA TRP A 287 7.52 -8.28 15.64
C TRP A 287 7.53 -9.08 14.32
N LYS A 288 7.74 -8.39 13.20
CA LYS A 288 7.94 -9.01 11.88
C LYS A 288 9.36 -9.57 11.68
N GLY A 289 10.22 -9.43 12.69
CA GLY A 289 11.61 -9.89 12.67
C GLY A 289 12.63 -8.79 12.38
N SER A 290 13.91 -9.16 12.42
CA SER A 290 15.04 -8.27 12.16
C SER A 290 15.39 -8.14 10.67
N GLY A 291 14.70 -8.88 9.81
CA GLY A 291 14.92 -8.91 8.38
C GLY A 291 14.17 -7.81 7.63
N THR A 292 13.97 -8.01 6.32
CA THR A 292 13.30 -7.07 5.43
C THR A 292 11.94 -6.65 5.96
N GLU A 293 11.14 -7.58 6.47
CA GLU A 293 9.77 -7.34 6.91
C GLU A 293 9.66 -6.36 8.08
N GLY A 294 10.68 -6.29 8.93
CA GLY A 294 10.72 -5.37 10.06
C GLY A 294 11.14 -3.94 9.71
N HIS A 295 11.50 -3.64 8.44
CA HIS A 295 12.19 -2.40 8.07
C HIS A 295 11.52 -1.59 6.94
N TRP A 296 10.21 -1.65 6.83
CA TRP A 296 9.44 -0.88 5.84
C TRP A 296 9.07 0.54 6.30
N GLY A 297 9.17 0.81 7.60
CA GLY A 297 8.78 2.09 8.19
C GLY A 297 9.52 3.29 7.60
N LEU A 298 8.83 4.43 7.51
CA LEU A 298 9.46 5.76 7.29
C LEU A 298 10.08 6.31 8.57
N PHE A 299 9.67 5.76 9.70
CA PHE A 299 10.27 6.01 11.00
C PHE A 299 10.78 4.69 11.58
N SER A 300 11.84 4.77 12.36
CA SER A 300 12.33 3.61 13.11
C SER A 300 11.32 3.18 14.18
N GLU A 301 11.53 1.99 14.79
CA GLU A 301 10.79 1.54 15.96
C GLU A 301 10.78 2.59 17.10
N GLY A 302 11.90 3.29 17.30
CA GLY A 302 12.04 4.37 18.26
C GLY A 302 11.45 5.72 17.81
N ARG A 303 10.60 5.75 16.79
CA ARG A 303 9.94 6.94 16.22
C ARG A 303 10.92 8.00 15.72
N LYS A 304 12.12 7.61 15.32
CA LYS A 304 13.08 8.50 14.67
C LYS A 304 12.85 8.54 13.16
N ALA A 305 12.89 9.74 12.62
CA ALA A 305 12.68 9.97 11.19
C ALA A 305 13.84 9.38 10.37
N LYS A 306 13.54 8.48 9.43
CA LYS A 306 14.49 8.04 8.42
C LYS A 306 14.70 9.12 7.36
N LEU A 307 15.66 8.95 6.47
CA LEU A 307 16.10 9.97 5.50
C LEU A 307 14.96 10.63 4.71
N ALA A 308 13.90 9.85 4.39
CA ALA A 308 12.73 10.39 3.68
C ALA A 308 11.96 11.43 4.51
N MET A 309 11.96 11.28 5.82
CA MET A 309 11.15 12.10 6.75
C MET A 309 11.92 13.19 7.45
N GLN A 310 13.25 13.13 7.50
CA GLN A 310 14.07 14.11 8.20
C GLN A 310 13.77 15.58 7.85
N PRO A 311 13.54 15.94 6.57
CA PRO A 311 13.20 17.31 6.22
C PRO A 311 11.88 17.81 6.82
N LEU A 312 10.93 16.90 7.07
CA LEU A 312 9.61 17.21 7.60
C LEU A 312 9.53 17.09 9.13
N TYR A 313 10.47 16.36 9.74
CA TYR A 313 10.49 16.02 11.16
C TYR A 313 11.87 16.28 11.79
N PRO A 314 12.35 17.53 11.81
CA PRO A 314 13.68 17.83 12.36
C PRO A 314 13.81 17.49 13.85
N ASP A 315 12.69 17.52 14.60
CA ASP A 315 12.66 17.18 16.02
C ASP A 315 12.78 15.66 16.29
N LEU A 316 12.58 14.83 15.26
CA LEU A 316 12.64 13.38 15.36
C LEU A 316 13.90 12.79 14.73
N MET A 317 14.92 13.60 14.48
CA MET A 317 16.18 13.12 13.94
C MET A 317 16.86 12.12 14.89
N PRO A 318 17.50 11.06 14.37
CA PRO A 318 18.29 10.16 15.20
C PRO A 318 19.48 10.93 15.84
N ALA A 319 19.83 10.54 17.06
CA ALA A 319 21.03 11.06 17.72
C ALA A 319 22.27 10.38 17.10
N GLY A 320 22.94 11.03 16.16
CA GLY A 320 24.13 10.51 15.48
C GLY A 320 23.87 10.07 14.02
N PRO A 321 24.91 9.60 13.30
CA PRO A 321 24.74 9.19 11.92
C PRO A 321 23.74 8.03 11.84
N THR A 322 22.71 8.20 11.04
CA THR A 322 21.76 7.14 10.68
C THR A 322 22.53 5.98 10.09
N SER A 323 22.17 4.77 10.46
CA SER A 323 22.74 3.43 10.09
C SER A 323 23.97 3.46 9.18
N PRO A 324 24.98 2.63 9.40
CA PRO A 324 26.12 2.58 8.49
C PRO A 324 25.59 2.33 7.09
N GLY A 325 25.46 3.40 6.31
CA GLY A 325 25.21 3.25 4.90
C GLY A 325 26.25 2.28 4.34
N TYR A 326 25.89 1.42 3.44
CA TYR A 326 26.76 0.47 2.75
C TYR A 326 27.92 1.13 1.97
N ASP A 327 28.26 2.36 2.27
CA ASP A 327 29.36 3.13 1.66
C ASP A 327 30.75 2.78 2.21
N THR A 328 30.86 1.87 3.18
CA THR A 328 32.15 1.27 3.51
C THR A 328 32.40 0.15 2.51
N PRO A 329 33.36 0.30 1.57
CA PRO A 329 33.73 -0.82 0.72
C PRO A 329 34.10 -1.99 1.60
N PRO A 330 33.73 -3.23 1.25
CA PRO A 330 34.12 -4.40 2.03
C PRO A 330 35.63 -4.35 2.20
N ALA A 331 36.08 -4.57 3.46
CA ALA A 331 37.49 -4.71 3.72
C ALA A 331 38.08 -5.75 2.73
N PRO A 332 39.26 -5.49 2.14
CA PRO A 332 39.85 -6.41 1.19
C PRO A 332 39.94 -7.79 1.85
N VAL A 333 39.33 -8.77 1.21
CA VAL A 333 39.47 -10.19 1.63
C VAL A 333 40.95 -10.48 1.64
N ALA A 334 41.50 -10.75 2.83
CA ALA A 334 42.86 -11.22 2.97
C ALA A 334 42.97 -12.48 2.11
N LYS A 335 43.84 -12.45 1.10
CA LYS A 335 44.20 -13.66 0.37
C LYS A 335 44.88 -14.57 1.35
N GLU A 336 44.20 -15.62 1.78
CA GLU A 336 44.87 -16.75 2.47
C GLU A 336 45.95 -17.25 1.50
N GLY A 337 47.18 -17.21 2.00
CA GLY A 337 48.35 -17.59 1.25
C GLY A 337 48.34 -19.06 0.85
N GLN A 338 48.94 -19.30 -0.31
CA GLN A 338 49.31 -20.61 -0.82
C GLN A 338 50.23 -21.34 0.13
#